data_484c3fe36c48ae1f486c1164d8097740
#
_entry.id   484c3fe36c48ae1f486c1164d8097740
#
_cell.length_a   1.000
_cell.length_b   1.000
_cell.length_c   1.000
_cell.angle_alpha   90.00
_cell.angle_beta   90.00
_cell.angle_gamma   90.00
#
_symmetry.space_group_name_H-M   'P 1'
#
loop_
_entity.id
_entity.type
_entity.pdbx_description
1 polymer ?
#
loop_
_entity_poly.entity_id
_entity_poly.type
_entity_poly.pdbx_seq_one_letter_code
_entity_poly.pdbx_strand_id
1 'polypeptide(L)'
;MQTRLPKSVQNVLWSYDIDEIDFDIHKKIIIAQVLNFGTKEATDWLFRTYKTEEIRKTAETIPIGQWDKKSLALWKIYLNIEPKSKQDRISNG
;
A
#
# COMPACT_ATOMS: atom_id res chain seq x y z
N MET A 1 18.16 -2.47 -16.08
CA MET A 1 17.10 -1.97 -16.54
C MET A 1 16.15 -1.43 -15.61
N GLN A 2 15.72 -0.28 -15.83
CA GLN A 2 14.86 0.32 -14.99
C GLN A 2 13.49 -0.10 -15.14
N THR A 3 12.85 -0.38 -14.11
CA THR A 3 11.46 -0.74 -14.15
C THR A 3 10.62 0.49 -14.17
N ARG A 4 9.71 0.57 -15.12
CA ARG A 4 8.83 1.67 -15.18
C ARG A 4 7.56 1.37 -14.50
N LEU A 5 6.97 2.36 -13.86
CA LEU A 5 5.67 2.20 -13.24
C LEU A 5 4.60 2.14 -14.31
N PRO A 6 3.72 1.14 -14.26
CA PRO A 6 2.61 1.07 -15.20
C PRO A 6 1.71 2.27 -15.04
N LYS A 7 0.98 2.61 -16.08
CA LYS A 7 0.06 3.72 -16.02
C LYS A 7 -0.95 3.57 -14.91
N SER A 8 -1.41 2.35 -14.67
CA SER A 8 -2.37 2.10 -13.61
C SER A 8 -1.80 2.45 -12.24
N VAL A 9 -0.50 2.29 -12.05
CA VAL A 9 0.13 2.63 -10.80
C VAL A 9 0.41 4.13 -10.76
N GLN A 10 0.83 4.70 -11.88
CA GLN A 10 1.08 6.13 -11.95
C GLN A 10 -0.17 6.90 -11.61
N ASN A 11 -1.32 6.39 -12.01
CA ASN A 11 -2.58 7.07 -11.75
C ASN A 11 -2.89 7.23 -10.28
N VAL A 12 -2.40 6.34 -9.43
CA VAL A 12 -2.67 6.46 -8.01
C VAL A 12 -1.57 7.21 -7.28
N LEU A 13 -0.53 7.64 -8.01
CA LEU A 13 0.53 8.41 -7.41
C LEU A 13 0.49 9.85 -7.88
N TRP A 14 -0.71 10.35 -8.05
CA TRP A 14 -0.93 11.67 -8.63
C TRP A 14 -0.28 12.82 -7.87
N SER A 15 -0.02 12.62 -6.60
CA SER A 15 0.58 13.67 -5.80
C SER A 15 2.08 13.61 -5.81
N TYR A 16 2.66 12.64 -6.49
CA TYR A 16 4.10 12.44 -6.45
C TYR A 16 4.73 12.57 -7.83
N ASP A 17 5.98 12.99 -7.84
CA ASP A 17 6.71 13.13 -9.09
C ASP A 17 7.18 11.75 -9.50
N ILE A 18 6.61 11.20 -10.54
CA ILE A 18 6.90 9.85 -10.99
C ILE A 18 8.36 9.65 -11.29
N ASP A 19 9.02 10.66 -11.81
CA ASP A 19 10.41 10.54 -12.17
C ASP A 19 11.31 10.43 -10.95
N GLU A 20 10.82 10.84 -9.80
CA GLU A 20 11.59 10.79 -8.60
C GLU A 20 11.22 9.65 -7.68
N ILE A 21 10.31 8.79 -8.10
CA ILE A 21 9.88 7.67 -7.27
C ILE A 21 10.97 6.61 -7.23
N ASP A 22 11.31 6.18 -6.03
CA ASP A 22 12.28 5.13 -5.82
C ASP A 22 11.55 3.95 -5.21
N PHE A 23 11.70 2.78 -5.81
CA PHE A 23 10.94 1.60 -5.37
C PHE A 23 11.27 1.15 -3.95
N ASP A 24 12.46 1.45 -3.48
CA ASP A 24 12.81 1.05 -2.13
C ASP A 24 12.47 2.14 -1.11
N ILE A 25 12.82 3.37 -1.42
CA ILE A 25 12.58 4.47 -0.51
C ILE A 25 11.11 4.78 -0.36
N HIS A 26 10.38 4.74 -1.47
CA HIS A 26 8.96 5.08 -1.47
C HIS A 26 8.05 3.86 -1.43
N LYS A 27 8.58 2.72 -1.00
CA LYS A 27 7.81 1.49 -0.98
C LYS A 27 6.49 1.64 -0.23
N LYS A 28 6.53 2.23 0.93
CA LYS A 28 5.34 2.37 1.73
C LYS A 28 4.27 3.20 1.02
N ILE A 29 4.68 4.26 0.36
CA ILE A 29 3.76 5.12 -0.35
C ILE A 29 3.15 4.37 -1.53
N ILE A 30 3.97 3.65 -2.28
CA ILE A 30 3.50 2.91 -3.43
C ILE A 30 2.49 1.85 -3.00
N ILE A 31 2.84 1.08 -1.98
CA ILE A 31 1.97 0.03 -1.51
C ILE A 31 0.66 0.60 -0.98
N ALA A 32 0.73 1.66 -0.17
CA ALA A 32 -0.45 2.26 0.40
C ALA A 32 -1.38 2.79 -0.70
N GLN A 33 -0.83 3.49 -1.67
CA GLN A 33 -1.66 4.07 -2.72
C GLN A 33 -2.29 3.00 -3.60
N VAL A 34 -1.53 1.97 -3.94
CA VAL A 34 -2.08 0.91 -4.79
C VAL A 34 -3.15 0.11 -4.05
N LEU A 35 -2.92 -0.20 -2.78
CA LEU A 35 -3.91 -0.97 -2.04
C LEU A 35 -5.19 -0.17 -1.81
N ASN A 36 -5.07 1.13 -1.63
CA ASN A 36 -6.25 1.95 -1.39
C ASN A 36 -6.99 2.36 -2.63
N PHE A 37 -6.28 2.67 -3.70
CA PHE A 37 -6.91 3.26 -4.86
C PHE A 37 -6.63 2.57 -6.17
N GLY A 38 -5.81 1.56 -6.19
CA GLY A 38 -5.41 0.93 -7.43
C GLY A 38 -6.46 0.02 -8.03
N THR A 39 -6.33 -0.20 -9.32
CA THR A 39 -7.21 -1.13 -10.00
C THR A 39 -6.59 -2.52 -9.85
N LYS A 40 -7.27 -3.53 -10.37
CA LYS A 40 -6.77 -4.87 -10.32
C LYS A 40 -5.42 -4.96 -11.02
N GLU A 41 -5.27 -4.21 -12.10
CA GLU A 41 -4.04 -4.19 -12.85
C GLU A 41 -2.90 -3.66 -12.00
N ALA A 42 -3.13 -2.58 -11.27
CA ALA A 42 -2.13 -2.01 -10.40
C ALA A 42 -1.79 -2.96 -9.27
N THR A 43 -2.79 -3.63 -8.73
CA THR A 43 -2.60 -4.58 -7.65
C THR A 43 -1.78 -5.78 -8.12
N ASP A 44 -2.06 -6.27 -9.32
CA ASP A 44 -1.32 -7.39 -9.88
C ASP A 44 0.15 -7.01 -10.03
N TRP A 45 0.40 -5.80 -10.49
CA TRP A 45 1.76 -5.32 -10.63
C TRP A 45 2.45 -5.27 -9.27
N LEU A 46 1.72 -4.82 -8.26
CA LEU A 46 2.28 -4.69 -6.92
C LEU A 46 2.73 -6.05 -6.39
N PHE A 47 1.90 -7.05 -6.55
CA PHE A 47 2.23 -8.39 -6.05
C PHE A 47 3.28 -9.11 -6.89
N ARG A 48 3.58 -8.59 -8.06
CA ARG A 48 4.66 -9.13 -8.86
C ARG A 48 5.97 -8.40 -8.55
N THR A 49 5.89 -7.17 -8.07
CA THR A 49 7.06 -6.35 -7.81
C THR A 49 7.61 -6.54 -6.41
N TYR A 50 6.72 -6.67 -5.43
CA TYR A 50 7.13 -6.88 -4.06
C TYR A 50 6.62 -8.21 -3.57
N LYS A 51 7.30 -8.81 -2.61
CA LYS A 51 6.86 -10.08 -2.06
C LYS A 51 5.61 -9.85 -1.22
N THR A 52 4.72 -10.83 -1.22
CA THR A 52 3.47 -10.73 -0.47
C THR A 52 3.72 -10.40 0.99
N GLU A 53 4.73 -11.00 1.59
CA GLU A 53 5.03 -10.76 2.97
C GLU A 53 5.47 -9.33 3.20
N GLU A 54 6.20 -8.77 2.25
CA GLU A 54 6.65 -7.40 2.32
C GLU A 54 5.46 -6.45 2.23
N ILE A 55 4.54 -6.75 1.34
CA ILE A 55 3.33 -5.94 1.18
C ILE A 55 2.51 -6.01 2.46
N ARG A 56 2.38 -7.19 3.04
CA ARG A 56 1.62 -7.36 4.26
C ARG A 56 2.23 -6.58 5.42
N LYS A 57 3.53 -6.69 5.60
CA LYS A 57 4.18 -5.98 6.68
C LYS A 57 4.05 -4.48 6.52
N THR A 58 4.19 -4.00 5.31
CA THR A 58 4.06 -2.58 5.05
C THR A 58 2.63 -2.13 5.31
N ALA A 59 1.66 -2.93 4.87
CA ALA A 59 0.26 -2.58 5.06
C ALA A 59 -0.09 -2.46 6.53
N GLU A 60 0.51 -3.29 7.36
CA GLU A 60 0.26 -3.24 8.79
C GLU A 60 0.77 -1.96 9.44
N THR A 61 1.69 -1.26 8.79
CA THR A 61 2.21 -0.02 9.35
C THR A 61 1.38 1.19 8.96
N ILE A 62 0.42 1.02 8.06
CA ILE A 62 -0.40 2.14 7.62
C ILE A 62 -1.46 2.40 8.68
N PRO A 63 -1.53 3.63 9.21
CA PRO A 63 -2.52 3.92 10.24
C PRO A 63 -3.93 3.74 9.73
N ILE A 64 -4.80 3.30 10.59
CA ILE A 64 -6.16 3.01 10.20
C ILE A 64 -6.84 4.20 9.55
N GLY A 65 -6.51 5.40 9.97
CA GLY A 65 -7.11 6.60 9.41
C GLY A 65 -6.70 6.90 7.99
N GLN A 66 -5.63 6.26 7.50
CA GLN A 66 -5.18 6.48 6.14
C GLN A 66 -5.72 5.44 5.18
N TRP A 67 -6.49 4.50 5.66
CA TRP A 67 -7.09 3.49 4.81
C TRP A 67 -8.45 3.92 4.31
N ASP A 68 -8.70 3.64 3.04
CA ASP A 68 -10.04 3.73 2.50
C ASP A 68 -10.83 2.58 3.09
N LYS A 69 -12.04 2.82 3.58
CA LYS A 69 -12.80 1.81 4.27
C LYS A 69 -13.01 0.53 3.49
N LYS A 70 -13.35 0.65 2.24
CA LYS A 70 -13.62 -0.52 1.44
C LYS A 70 -12.34 -1.29 1.18
N SER A 71 -11.26 -0.57 0.94
CA SER A 71 -9.99 -1.21 0.67
C SER A 71 -9.48 -1.93 1.91
N LEU A 72 -9.64 -1.30 3.06
CA LEU A 72 -9.21 -1.93 4.30
C LEU A 72 -9.95 -3.22 4.54
N ALA A 73 -11.27 -3.22 4.33
CA ALA A 73 -12.07 -4.41 4.55
C ALA A 73 -11.60 -5.56 3.67
N LEU A 74 -11.26 -5.24 2.43
CA LEU A 74 -10.78 -6.24 1.50
C LEU A 74 -9.42 -6.77 1.92
N TRP A 75 -8.49 -5.89 2.19
CA TRP A 75 -7.13 -6.31 2.46
C TRP A 75 -6.95 -6.95 3.82
N LYS A 76 -7.81 -6.62 4.78
CA LYS A 76 -7.78 -7.29 6.06
C LYS A 76 -7.99 -8.79 5.85
N ILE A 77 -8.90 -9.14 4.97
CA ILE A 77 -9.19 -10.53 4.71
C ILE A 77 -8.13 -11.14 3.81
N TYR A 78 -7.82 -10.45 2.73
CA TYR A 78 -6.92 -10.99 1.73
C TYR A 78 -5.49 -11.14 2.24
N LEU A 79 -4.99 -10.17 2.99
CA LEU A 79 -3.65 -10.21 3.51
C LEU A 79 -3.59 -10.63 4.96
N ASN A 80 -4.73 -10.80 5.56
CA ASN A 80 -4.83 -11.21 6.96
C ASN A 80 -4.04 -10.24 7.83
N ILE A 81 -4.29 -8.96 7.69
CA ILE A 81 -3.59 -7.94 8.45
C ILE A 81 -4.49 -7.31 9.50
N GLU A 82 -3.84 -6.70 10.49
CA GLU A 82 -4.55 -6.00 11.53
C GLU A 82 -3.92 -4.63 11.60
N PRO A 83 -4.52 -3.62 10.99
CA PRO A 83 -3.92 -2.30 10.99
C PRO A 83 -3.87 -1.73 12.38
N LYS A 84 -2.87 -0.91 12.63
CA LYS A 84 -2.73 -0.32 13.92
C LYS A 84 -3.70 0.79 14.11
N SER A 85 -4.30 0.83 15.29
CA SER A 85 -5.23 1.85 15.59
C SER A 85 -4.57 2.81 16.55
N LYS A 86 -5.06 4.03 16.63
CA LYS A 86 -4.55 4.97 17.53
C LYS A 86 -4.73 4.56 18.94
N GLN A 87 -5.71 3.76 19.22
CA GLN A 87 -6.02 3.38 20.55
C GLN A 87 -5.20 2.25 21.09
N ASP A 88 -4.47 1.58 20.25
CA ASP A 88 -3.70 0.47 20.69
C ASP A 88 -2.80 0.79 21.86
N ARG A 89 -2.10 1.88 21.83
CA ARG A 89 -1.22 2.15 22.87
C ARG A 89 -1.87 2.58 24.11
N ILE A 90 -3.03 3.13 23.99
CA ILE A 90 -3.74 3.59 25.14
C ILE A 90 -4.34 2.47 25.87
N SER A 91 -4.84 1.52 25.18
CA SER A 91 -5.52 0.43 25.80
C SER A 91 -4.58 -0.39 26.60
N ASN A 92 -3.35 -0.29 26.37
CA ASN A 92 -2.49 -1.00 27.12
C ASN A 92 -2.25 -0.43 28.35
N GLY A 93 -2.64 0.72 28.38
CA GLY A 93 -2.48 1.49 29.55
C GLY A 93 -2.51 0.89 30.49
#